data_93518f0618a6866032a36b1917906566
#
_entry.id   93518f0618a6866032a36b1917906566
#
_cell.length_a   1.000
_cell.length_b   1.000
_cell.length_c   1.000
_cell.angle_alpha   90.00
_cell.angle_beta   90.00
_cell.angle_gamma   90.00
#
_symmetry.space_group_name_H-M   'P 1'
#
loop_
_entity.id
_entity.type
_entity.pdbx_description
1 polymer ?
#
loop_
_entity_poly.entity_id
_entity_poly.type
_entity_poly.pdbx_seq_one_letter_code
_entity_poly.pdbx_strand_id
1 'polypeptide(L)'
;MMRSSEELWRSLFLSVGIVTHSSWIVNNSKQIRSRMKHMTSLGLSSDTQQTYDFATMYPSLDLDCMKKKLSEYTSLVFEHARQNIRPFNEPKVLVLKRKCANQNPWKVEGSTAASNTPSQQVVTADRLEKWLRHLADNLHVRIGEDIMRQTKGLPMGTSCSPWLANIMLFMYEFDYFSERVSNLQPWEIRTQSTAWQQLRDLSICTRYIDDLWNPLVDRAAFEAITKLIYPAQSGLSLGDPESDGPSVDYLDLTVWCDAKSHQWHSKLYDKKVAMVAKGLKLNKFPDPASKLSTRCKYGVITSQLHRYNVACTRRCDFLVPAQQLYSTYIQKGYHRQKVHQYFGRFLRRHVPHYQPARILRQLRWGYQP
;
A
#
# COMPACT_ATOMS: atom_id res chain seq x y z
N MET A 1 6.49 13.32 -2.00
CA MET A 1 7.20 12.52 -0.97
C MET A 1 7.21 11.03 -1.30
N MET A 2 6.08 10.31 -1.42
CA MET A 2 6.08 8.86 -1.75
C MET A 2 6.87 8.50 -3.02
N ARG A 3 6.75 9.30 -4.09
CA ARG A 3 7.53 9.09 -5.32
C ARG A 3 9.03 9.20 -5.09
N SER A 4 9.46 10.14 -4.26
CA SER A 4 10.88 10.29 -3.91
C SER A 4 11.38 9.12 -3.08
N SER A 5 10.60 8.59 -2.15
CA SER A 5 10.93 7.36 -1.42
C SER A 5 11.08 6.15 -2.36
N GLU A 6 10.21 6.02 -3.37
CA GLU A 6 10.32 4.96 -4.38
C GLU A 6 11.56 5.11 -5.26
N GLU A 7 11.93 6.34 -5.62
CA GLU A 7 13.13 6.63 -6.42
C GLU A 7 14.41 6.32 -5.62
N LEU A 8 14.46 6.72 -4.35
CA LEU A 8 15.56 6.39 -3.43
C LEU A 8 15.74 4.88 -3.26
N TRP A 9 14.65 4.18 -2.98
CA TRP A 9 14.66 2.74 -2.82
C TRP A 9 15.15 2.01 -4.07
N ARG A 10 14.63 2.41 -5.22
CA ARG A 10 15.03 1.83 -6.50
C ARG A 10 16.52 2.07 -6.79
N SER A 11 17.01 3.27 -6.56
CA SER A 11 18.44 3.61 -6.75
C SER A 11 19.33 2.74 -5.88
N LEU A 12 18.96 2.56 -4.60
CA LEU A 12 19.70 1.72 -3.66
C LEU A 12 19.84 0.27 -4.16
N PHE A 13 18.74 -0.36 -4.52
CA PHE A 13 18.76 -1.76 -4.91
C PHE A 13 19.32 -2.02 -6.31
N LEU A 14 19.18 -1.06 -7.23
CA LEU A 14 19.79 -1.15 -8.55
C LEU A 14 21.30 -1.18 -8.48
N SER A 15 21.92 -0.53 -7.48
CA SER A 15 23.39 -0.54 -7.29
C SER A 15 23.96 -1.94 -7.08
N VAL A 16 23.16 -2.87 -6.58
CA VAL A 16 23.53 -4.28 -6.33
C VAL A 16 22.78 -5.27 -7.24
N GLY A 17 22.19 -4.78 -8.33
CA GLY A 17 21.52 -5.62 -9.34
C GLY A 17 20.19 -6.21 -8.90
N ILE A 18 19.60 -5.76 -7.79
CA ILE A 18 18.27 -6.18 -7.35
C ILE A 18 17.22 -5.27 -8.01
N VAL A 19 16.38 -5.85 -8.85
CA VAL A 19 15.27 -5.14 -9.48
C VAL A 19 14.09 -5.14 -8.53
N THR A 20 13.76 -3.99 -7.96
CA THR A 20 12.58 -3.78 -7.10
C THR A 20 11.57 -2.87 -7.78
N HIS A 21 10.28 -3.11 -7.51
CA HIS A 21 9.24 -2.23 -8.03
C HIS A 21 9.08 -0.93 -7.24
N SER A 22 9.19 -0.99 -5.92
CA SER A 22 9.07 0.16 -5.02
C SER A 22 9.52 -0.22 -3.61
N SER A 23 9.56 0.75 -2.68
CA SER A 23 9.76 0.51 -1.23
C SER A 23 8.70 -0.45 -0.65
N TRP A 24 8.83 -0.81 0.60
CA TRP A 24 7.81 -1.63 1.29
C TRP A 24 6.43 -0.98 1.27
N ILE A 25 6.34 0.34 1.18
CA ILE A 25 5.09 1.09 1.24
C ILE A 25 4.19 0.74 0.05
N VAL A 26 2.97 0.33 0.36
CA VAL A 26 1.88 0.18 -0.59
C VAL A 26 0.70 1.07 -0.19
N ASN A 27 -0.04 1.56 -1.17
CA ASN A 27 -1.15 2.49 -0.95
C ASN A 27 -2.51 1.83 -1.18
N ASN A 28 -2.54 0.65 -1.76
CA ASN A 28 -3.77 -0.08 -2.07
C ASN A 28 -3.47 -1.50 -2.57
N SER A 29 -4.49 -2.35 -2.56
CA SER A 29 -4.45 -3.75 -3.02
C SER A 29 -3.98 -3.92 -4.48
N LYS A 30 -4.10 -2.89 -5.33
CA LYS A 30 -3.63 -2.95 -6.72
C LYS A 30 -2.11 -3.08 -6.80
N GLN A 31 -1.39 -2.44 -5.88
CA GLN A 31 0.07 -2.53 -5.81
C GLN A 31 0.52 -3.92 -5.33
N ILE A 32 -0.25 -4.57 -4.44
CA ILE A 32 0.00 -5.96 -4.05
C ILE A 32 -0.01 -6.88 -5.27
N ARG A 33 -1.03 -6.74 -6.13
CA ARG A 33 -1.10 -7.53 -7.38
C ARG A 33 0.10 -7.31 -8.30
N SER A 34 0.64 -6.09 -8.34
CA SER A 34 1.87 -5.80 -9.10
C SER A 34 3.09 -6.53 -8.50
N ARG A 35 3.19 -6.56 -7.15
CA ARG A 35 4.24 -7.31 -6.44
C ARG A 35 4.16 -8.81 -6.74
N MET A 36 2.96 -9.38 -6.65
CA MET A 36 2.72 -10.79 -6.94
C MET A 36 3.13 -11.15 -8.37
N LYS A 37 2.80 -10.33 -9.37
CA LYS A 37 3.25 -10.52 -10.74
C LYS A 37 4.77 -10.47 -10.87
N HIS A 38 5.42 -9.59 -10.12
CA HIS A 38 6.86 -9.49 -10.10
C HIS A 38 7.49 -10.74 -9.48
N MET A 39 7.00 -11.22 -8.33
CA MET A 39 7.44 -12.47 -7.74
C MET A 39 7.29 -13.64 -8.70
N THR A 40 6.14 -13.76 -9.36
CA THR A 40 5.90 -14.77 -10.40
C THR A 40 6.92 -14.66 -11.56
N SER A 41 7.22 -13.44 -12.03
CA SER A 41 8.18 -13.24 -13.13
C SER A 41 9.63 -13.57 -12.75
N LEU A 42 9.95 -13.51 -11.46
CA LEU A 42 11.25 -13.90 -10.92
C LEU A 42 11.30 -15.39 -10.51
N GLY A 43 10.21 -16.14 -10.67
CA GLY A 43 10.12 -17.54 -10.24
C GLY A 43 10.17 -17.73 -8.71
N LEU A 44 9.86 -16.67 -7.94
CA LEU A 44 9.88 -16.71 -6.48
C LEU A 44 8.59 -17.35 -5.98
N SER A 45 8.72 -18.35 -5.14
CA SER A 45 7.60 -19.08 -4.51
C SER A 45 7.84 -19.24 -3.03
N SER A 46 6.75 -19.37 -2.27
CA SER A 46 6.78 -19.67 -0.85
C SER A 46 5.56 -20.49 -0.47
N ASP A 47 5.76 -21.41 0.45
CA ASP A 47 4.71 -22.18 1.12
C ASP A 47 4.41 -21.65 2.54
N THR A 48 5.19 -20.67 3.00
CA THR A 48 4.99 -19.99 4.28
C THR A 48 5.07 -18.47 4.09
N GLN A 49 4.06 -17.80 4.52
CA GLN A 49 3.94 -16.34 4.47
C GLN A 49 3.43 -15.84 5.82
N GLN A 50 3.74 -14.61 6.18
CA GLN A 50 3.22 -14.01 7.41
C GLN A 50 2.68 -12.62 7.17
N THR A 51 1.65 -12.26 7.93
CA THR A 51 1.19 -10.88 8.07
C THR A 51 1.29 -10.44 9.52
N TYR A 52 1.68 -9.20 9.72
CA TYR A 52 1.89 -8.61 11.02
C TYR A 52 1.22 -7.25 11.10
N ASP A 53 0.88 -6.85 12.33
CA ASP A 53 0.47 -5.49 12.66
C ASP A 53 1.44 -4.89 13.68
N PHE A 54 1.66 -3.57 13.61
CA PHE A 54 2.40 -2.87 14.64
C PHE A 54 1.52 -2.66 15.86
N ALA A 55 1.92 -3.23 16.98
CA ALA A 55 1.23 -3.03 18.24
C ALA A 55 1.23 -1.54 18.62
N THR A 56 0.04 -0.94 18.68
CA THR A 56 -0.15 0.45 19.13
C THR A 56 0.74 1.49 18.43
N MET A 57 0.97 1.36 17.11
CA MET A 57 1.91 2.21 16.36
C MET A 57 1.71 3.70 16.63
N TYR A 58 0.52 4.23 16.34
CA TYR A 58 0.26 5.67 16.44
C TYR A 58 0.50 6.29 17.81
N PRO A 59 -0.01 5.71 18.92
CA PRO A 59 0.23 6.27 20.25
C PRO A 59 1.63 6.03 20.80
N SER A 60 2.39 5.09 20.22
CA SER A 60 3.71 4.69 20.75
C SER A 60 4.88 5.43 20.14
N LEU A 61 4.70 6.05 18.95
CA LEU A 61 5.76 6.76 18.23
C LEU A 61 6.43 7.82 19.11
N ASP A 62 7.75 7.78 19.17
CA ASP A 62 8.54 8.84 19.81
C ASP A 62 8.63 10.05 18.88
N LEU A 63 8.19 11.23 19.36
CA LEU A 63 8.14 12.44 18.52
C LEU A 63 9.52 13.02 18.22
N ASP A 64 10.49 12.85 19.09
CA ASP A 64 11.83 13.39 18.86
C ASP A 64 12.61 12.51 17.89
N CYS A 65 12.49 11.18 18.02
CA CYS A 65 12.97 10.25 17.00
C CYS A 65 12.31 10.53 15.64
N MET A 66 11.00 10.79 15.62
CA MET A 66 10.29 11.13 14.38
C MET A 66 10.81 12.42 13.74
N LYS A 67 10.99 13.49 14.52
CA LYS A 67 11.53 14.76 14.01
C LYS A 67 12.93 14.58 13.40
N LYS A 68 13.78 13.78 14.06
CA LYS A 68 15.10 13.43 13.54
C LYS A 68 14.99 12.72 12.20
N LYS A 69 14.15 11.68 12.09
CA LYS A 69 13.94 10.95 10.84
C LYS A 69 13.31 11.80 9.73
N LEU A 70 12.43 12.73 10.05
CA LEU A 70 11.87 13.69 9.09
C LEU A 70 12.94 14.65 8.53
N SER A 71 13.88 15.10 9.35
CA SER A 71 15.04 15.92 8.94
C SER A 71 15.96 15.13 8.02
N GLU A 72 16.36 13.92 8.43
CA GLU A 72 17.19 13.00 7.63
C GLU A 72 16.55 12.71 6.27
N TYR A 73 15.24 12.40 6.26
CA TYR A 73 14.47 12.19 5.02
C TYR A 73 14.51 13.39 4.09
N THR A 74 14.32 14.60 4.63
CA THR A 74 14.32 15.82 3.83
C THR A 74 15.67 16.01 3.16
N SER A 75 16.75 15.91 3.92
CA SER A 75 18.13 16.03 3.40
C SER A 75 18.42 14.98 2.33
N LEU A 76 18.05 13.73 2.58
CA LEU A 76 18.26 12.61 1.65
C LEU A 76 17.53 12.80 0.31
N VAL A 77 16.27 13.23 0.36
CA VAL A 77 15.44 13.42 -0.85
C VAL A 77 15.94 14.58 -1.70
N PHE A 78 16.36 15.68 -1.10
CA PHE A 78 16.89 16.81 -1.84
C PHE A 78 18.28 16.53 -2.42
N GLU A 79 19.13 15.82 -1.67
CA GLU A 79 20.45 15.41 -2.17
C GLU A 79 20.31 14.41 -3.34
N HIS A 80 19.42 13.43 -3.22
CA HIS A 80 19.13 12.53 -4.33
C HIS A 80 18.61 13.29 -5.57
N ALA A 81 17.75 14.28 -5.39
CA ALA A 81 17.28 15.11 -6.49
C ALA A 81 18.41 15.93 -7.12
N ARG A 82 19.34 16.47 -6.31
CA ARG A 82 20.52 17.20 -6.78
C ARG A 82 21.42 16.32 -7.64
N GLN A 83 21.64 15.09 -7.24
CA GLN A 83 22.55 14.17 -7.93
C GLN A 83 21.93 13.53 -9.18
N ASN A 84 20.62 13.24 -9.18
CA ASN A 84 19.99 12.37 -10.18
C ASN A 84 19.05 13.10 -11.15
N ILE A 85 18.73 14.39 -10.93
CA ILE A 85 17.83 15.15 -11.80
C ILE A 85 18.61 16.24 -12.54
N ARG A 86 18.50 16.24 -13.87
CA ARG A 86 19.18 17.23 -14.73
C ARG A 86 18.69 18.66 -14.50
N PRO A 87 19.55 19.67 -14.58
CA PRO A 87 21.00 19.56 -14.60
C PRO A 87 21.52 19.00 -13.29
N PHE A 88 22.56 18.14 -13.34
CA PHE A 88 23.10 17.48 -12.14
C PHE A 88 23.89 18.44 -11.27
N ASN A 89 23.97 18.12 -9.97
CA ASN A 89 24.74 18.85 -8.97
C ASN A 89 24.31 20.31 -8.71
N GLU A 90 23.21 20.75 -9.26
CA GLU A 90 22.61 22.05 -8.96
C GLU A 90 21.57 21.94 -7.84
N PRO A 91 21.45 22.98 -6.98
CA PRO A 91 20.41 23.00 -5.93
C PRO A 91 19.02 22.82 -6.51
N LYS A 92 18.21 21.98 -5.89
CA LYS A 92 16.83 21.68 -6.32
C LYS A 92 15.81 22.20 -5.32
N VAL A 93 14.67 22.57 -5.87
CA VAL A 93 13.48 22.94 -5.10
C VAL A 93 12.27 22.14 -5.60
N LEU A 94 11.33 21.89 -4.70
CA LEU A 94 10.05 21.30 -5.06
C LEU A 94 9.07 22.40 -5.48
N VAL A 95 8.43 22.23 -6.63
CA VAL A 95 7.40 23.13 -7.11
C VAL A 95 6.04 22.41 -7.03
N LEU A 96 5.25 22.77 -6.05
CA LEU A 96 3.92 22.22 -5.82
C LEU A 96 2.88 23.03 -6.64
N LYS A 97 2.17 22.34 -7.55
CA LYS A 97 1.10 22.94 -8.38
C LYS A 97 -0.26 22.38 -7.98
N ARG A 98 -1.26 23.28 -7.84
CA ARG A 98 -2.61 22.89 -7.42
C ARG A 98 -3.33 21.89 -8.35
N LYS A 99 -2.96 21.80 -9.63
CA LYS A 99 -3.71 21.01 -10.64
C LYS A 99 -2.88 20.03 -11.48
N CYS A 100 -1.58 19.84 -11.21
CA CYS A 100 -0.71 19.01 -12.06
C CYS A 100 -0.02 17.92 -11.26
N ALA A 101 -0.69 16.79 -11.07
CA ALA A 101 -0.13 15.63 -10.35
C ALA A 101 0.96 14.85 -11.10
N ASN A 102 1.08 15.01 -12.43
CA ASN A 102 1.92 14.14 -13.27
C ASN A 102 3.23 14.76 -13.80
N GLN A 103 3.53 16.01 -13.43
CA GLN A 103 4.79 16.64 -13.85
C GLN A 103 5.86 16.42 -12.80
N ASN A 104 7.14 16.32 -13.24
CA ASN A 104 8.29 16.30 -12.33
C ASN A 104 8.28 17.58 -11.49
N PRO A 105 8.13 17.50 -10.15
CA PRO A 105 8.03 18.66 -9.28
C PRO A 105 9.37 19.34 -9.02
N TRP A 106 10.49 18.69 -9.36
CA TRP A 106 11.82 19.19 -9.11
C TRP A 106 12.24 20.23 -10.15
N LYS A 107 12.73 21.37 -9.68
CA LYS A 107 13.28 22.47 -10.51
C LYS A 107 14.59 22.95 -9.91
N VAL A 108 15.40 23.56 -10.75
CA VAL A 108 16.63 24.25 -10.29
C VAL A 108 16.23 25.46 -9.46
N GLU A 109 16.87 25.65 -8.33
CA GLU A 109 16.67 26.82 -7.49
C GLU A 109 17.06 28.10 -8.25
N GLY A 110 16.28 29.17 -8.12
CA GLY A 110 16.50 30.44 -8.84
C GLY A 110 16.08 30.43 -10.31
N SER A 111 15.66 29.29 -10.89
CA SER A 111 15.15 29.27 -12.26
C SER A 111 13.76 29.93 -12.37
N THR A 112 13.42 30.46 -13.55
CA THR A 112 12.10 31.06 -13.81
C THR A 112 10.95 30.06 -13.59
N ALA A 113 11.22 28.76 -13.77
CA ALA A 113 10.27 27.67 -13.49
C ALA A 113 10.05 27.44 -11.97
N ALA A 114 10.92 27.97 -11.11
CA ALA A 114 10.90 27.86 -9.66
C ALA A 114 10.46 29.19 -9.00
N SER A 115 9.43 29.82 -9.50
CA SER A 115 8.86 31.06 -8.93
C SER A 115 7.55 30.79 -8.18
N ASN A 116 7.35 31.51 -7.07
CA ASN A 116 6.07 31.48 -6.37
C ASN A 116 4.99 32.22 -7.18
N THR A 117 3.88 31.55 -7.44
CA THR A 117 2.70 32.13 -8.09
C THR A 117 1.43 31.70 -7.34
N PRO A 118 0.26 32.34 -7.56
CA PRO A 118 -0.98 31.91 -6.93
C PRO A 118 -1.35 30.45 -7.17
N SER A 119 -0.83 29.85 -8.25
CA SER A 119 -1.09 28.44 -8.65
C SER A 119 0.02 27.47 -8.29
N GLN A 120 1.18 27.95 -7.86
CA GLN A 120 2.32 27.11 -7.50
C GLN A 120 3.10 27.65 -6.30
N GLN A 121 3.65 26.74 -5.51
CA GLN A 121 4.44 27.04 -4.33
C GLN A 121 5.80 26.38 -4.44
N VAL A 122 6.84 27.16 -4.22
CA VAL A 122 8.23 26.69 -4.19
C VAL A 122 8.60 26.30 -2.76
N VAL A 123 9.17 25.12 -2.61
CA VAL A 123 9.54 24.54 -1.32
C VAL A 123 11.01 24.12 -1.37
N THR A 124 11.82 24.76 -0.55
CA THR A 124 13.22 24.40 -0.30
C THR A 124 13.32 23.29 0.75
N ALA A 125 14.50 22.68 0.91
CA ALA A 125 14.73 21.67 1.94
C ALA A 125 14.42 22.20 3.34
N ASP A 126 14.99 23.35 3.68
CA ASP A 126 14.77 24.03 4.97
C ASP A 126 13.28 24.32 5.24
N ARG A 127 12.56 24.78 4.22
CA ARG A 127 11.14 25.07 4.34
C ARG A 127 10.31 23.79 4.55
N LEU A 128 10.65 22.71 3.84
CA LEU A 128 9.97 21.41 4.03
C LEU A 128 10.25 20.87 5.43
N GLU A 129 11.49 20.91 5.89
CA GLU A 129 11.85 20.46 7.23
C GLU A 129 11.11 21.25 8.32
N LYS A 130 11.07 22.57 8.22
CA LYS A 130 10.31 23.43 9.14
C LYS A 130 8.83 23.08 9.17
N TRP A 131 8.22 22.78 8.02
CA TRP A 131 6.81 22.35 7.97
C TRP A 131 6.61 20.99 8.64
N LEU A 132 7.46 20.02 8.36
CA LEU A 132 7.34 18.69 8.94
C LEU A 132 7.53 18.72 10.47
N ARG A 133 8.51 19.50 10.95
CA ARG A 133 8.71 19.73 12.39
C ARG A 133 7.51 20.45 13.02
N HIS A 134 7.01 21.49 12.37
CA HIS A 134 5.83 22.22 12.85
C HIS A 134 4.61 21.32 12.97
N LEU A 135 4.38 20.43 12.00
CA LEU A 135 3.30 19.44 12.08
C LEU A 135 3.49 18.48 13.27
N ALA A 136 4.71 18.04 13.55
CA ALA A 136 5.02 17.16 14.67
C ALA A 136 4.91 17.87 16.03
N ASP A 137 5.25 19.16 16.09
CA ASP A 137 5.22 19.95 17.34
C ASP A 137 3.83 20.46 17.71
N ASN A 138 2.92 20.59 16.75
CA ASN A 138 1.60 21.20 16.96
C ASN A 138 0.45 20.18 16.86
N LEU A 139 0.64 19.03 17.52
CA LEU A 139 -0.37 18.01 17.65
C LEU A 139 -1.26 18.31 18.87
N HIS A 140 -2.48 18.74 18.63
CA HIS A 140 -3.45 19.07 19.68
C HIS A 140 -4.66 18.14 19.58
N VAL A 141 -5.16 17.72 20.73
CA VAL A 141 -6.36 16.90 20.89
C VAL A 141 -7.35 17.66 21.77
N ARG A 142 -8.59 17.76 21.34
CA ARG A 142 -9.67 18.29 22.15
C ARG A 142 -10.36 17.16 22.91
N ILE A 143 -10.44 17.27 24.23
CA ILE A 143 -11.14 16.33 25.13
C ILE A 143 -12.17 17.17 25.90
N GLY A 144 -13.44 17.08 25.54
CA GLY A 144 -14.47 17.96 26.08
C GLY A 144 -14.21 19.42 25.71
N GLU A 145 -14.06 20.28 26.70
CA GLU A 145 -13.73 21.70 26.53
C GLU A 145 -12.23 22.01 26.55
N ASP A 146 -11.40 21.04 26.93
CA ASP A 146 -9.96 21.22 27.06
C ASP A 146 -9.23 20.91 25.75
N ILE A 147 -8.22 21.73 25.44
CA ILE A 147 -7.30 21.52 24.33
C ILE A 147 -5.95 21.11 24.90
N MET A 148 -5.54 19.87 24.66
CA MET A 148 -4.30 19.31 25.15
C MET A 148 -3.29 19.13 24.03
N ARG A 149 -2.01 19.41 24.30
CA ARG A 149 -0.93 19.10 23.37
C ARG A 149 -0.51 17.64 23.55
N GLN A 150 -0.45 16.91 22.45
CA GLN A 150 0.06 15.53 22.45
C GLN A 150 1.58 15.55 22.56
N THR A 151 2.13 14.87 23.56
CA THR A 151 3.58 14.79 23.83
C THR A 151 4.20 13.49 23.34
N LYS A 152 3.39 12.47 23.06
CA LYS A 152 3.80 11.17 22.55
C LYS A 152 2.83 10.67 21.49
N GLY A 153 3.34 10.04 20.47
CA GLY A 153 2.56 9.45 19.39
C GLY A 153 1.97 10.46 18.39
N LEU A 154 1.22 9.97 17.45
CA LEU A 154 0.50 10.73 16.43
C LEU A 154 -1.01 10.60 16.66
N PRO A 155 -1.80 11.68 16.52
CA PRO A 155 -3.24 11.60 16.66
C PRO A 155 -3.85 10.82 15.51
N MET A 156 -4.72 9.86 15.83
CA MET A 156 -5.52 9.17 14.83
C MET A 156 -6.56 10.14 14.25
N GLY A 157 -6.70 10.14 12.92
CA GLY A 157 -7.71 10.94 12.24
C GLY A 157 -7.24 12.26 11.65
N THR A 158 -6.02 12.70 11.90
CA THR A 158 -5.44 13.82 11.15
C THR A 158 -4.93 13.34 9.78
N SER A 159 -5.10 14.15 8.74
CA SER A 159 -4.69 13.79 7.38
C SER A 159 -3.17 13.67 7.20
N CYS A 160 -2.37 14.26 8.09
CA CYS A 160 -0.91 14.20 8.05
C CYS A 160 -0.32 12.98 8.79
N SER A 161 -0.99 12.45 9.81
CA SER A 161 -0.44 11.35 10.64
C SER A 161 -0.01 10.11 9.85
N PRO A 162 -0.78 9.58 8.89
CA PRO A 162 -0.34 8.45 8.09
C PRO A 162 0.91 8.74 7.26
N TRP A 163 1.08 9.97 6.81
CA TRP A 163 2.25 10.39 6.03
C TRP A 163 3.49 10.51 6.89
N LEU A 164 3.39 11.11 8.07
CA LEU A 164 4.48 11.24 9.03
C LEU A 164 4.95 9.85 9.50
N ALA A 165 4.01 8.99 9.87
CA ALA A 165 4.31 7.60 10.23
C ALA A 165 5.02 6.85 9.09
N ASN A 166 4.49 6.94 7.86
CA ASN A 166 5.10 6.28 6.71
C ASN A 166 6.52 6.76 6.41
N ILE A 167 6.82 8.05 6.56
CA ILE A 167 8.18 8.58 6.36
C ILE A 167 9.11 8.05 7.46
N MET A 168 8.67 8.06 8.72
CA MET A 168 9.47 7.57 9.82
C MET A 168 9.82 6.09 9.64
N LEU A 169 8.83 5.25 9.36
CA LEU A 169 9.02 3.82 9.09
C LEU A 169 9.94 3.59 7.88
N PHE A 170 9.70 4.32 6.79
CA PHE A 170 10.55 4.27 5.60
C PHE A 170 12.01 4.57 5.92
N MET A 171 12.29 5.55 6.76
CA MET A 171 13.67 5.89 7.11
C MET A 171 14.37 4.78 7.88
N TYR A 172 13.69 4.11 8.82
CA TYR A 172 14.25 2.95 9.49
C TYR A 172 14.52 1.79 8.52
N GLU A 173 13.57 1.52 7.63
CA GLU A 173 13.73 0.51 6.57
C GLU A 173 14.90 0.87 5.66
N PHE A 174 14.97 2.11 5.18
CA PHE A 174 16.00 2.59 4.27
C PHE A 174 17.40 2.55 4.89
N ASP A 175 17.55 2.96 6.15
CA ASP A 175 18.82 2.93 6.86
C ASP A 175 19.36 1.50 6.98
N TYR A 176 18.50 0.55 7.40
CA TYR A 176 18.85 -0.87 7.48
C TYR A 176 19.32 -1.42 6.13
N PHE A 177 18.54 -1.17 5.07
CA PHE A 177 18.89 -1.68 3.75
C PHE A 177 20.13 -0.99 3.17
N SER A 178 20.34 0.31 3.42
CA SER A 178 21.51 1.04 2.97
C SER A 178 22.79 0.48 3.59
N GLU A 179 22.76 0.18 4.88
CA GLU A 179 23.87 -0.48 5.57
C GLU A 179 24.16 -1.86 4.97
N ARG A 180 23.13 -2.68 4.77
CA ARG A 180 23.29 -4.03 4.22
C ARG A 180 23.80 -4.02 2.79
N VAL A 181 23.28 -3.14 1.94
CA VAL A 181 23.72 -2.98 0.56
C VAL A 181 25.19 -2.52 0.51
N SER A 182 25.59 -1.58 1.37
CA SER A 182 26.97 -1.09 1.45
C SER A 182 27.97 -2.16 1.89
N ASN A 183 27.51 -3.12 2.67
CA ASN A 183 28.35 -4.21 3.19
C ASN A 183 28.49 -5.39 2.23
N LEU A 184 27.64 -5.46 1.16
CA LEU A 184 27.75 -6.52 0.16
C LEU A 184 29.05 -6.45 -0.62
N GLN A 185 29.79 -7.54 -0.65
CA GLN A 185 31.01 -7.64 -1.43
C GLN A 185 30.72 -7.86 -2.93
N PRO A 186 31.56 -7.37 -3.84
CA PRO A 186 31.35 -7.55 -5.30
C PRO A 186 31.21 -9.01 -5.74
N TRP A 187 31.82 -9.94 -5.04
CA TRP A 187 31.68 -11.37 -5.34
C TRP A 187 30.29 -11.89 -4.94
N GLU A 188 29.72 -11.42 -3.81
CA GLU A 188 28.37 -11.80 -3.35
C GLU A 188 27.31 -11.34 -4.35
N ILE A 189 27.46 -10.16 -4.91
CA ILE A 189 26.57 -9.63 -5.95
C ILE A 189 26.67 -10.50 -7.21
N ARG A 190 27.89 -10.85 -7.66
CA ARG A 190 28.10 -11.67 -8.87
C ARG A 190 27.59 -13.09 -8.73
N THR A 191 27.78 -13.69 -7.58
CA THR A 191 27.34 -15.08 -7.30
C THR A 191 25.92 -15.17 -6.78
N GLN A 192 25.25 -14.04 -6.53
CA GLN A 192 23.96 -13.98 -5.87
C GLN A 192 23.95 -14.80 -4.56
N SER A 193 24.91 -14.48 -3.70
CA SER A 193 25.11 -15.18 -2.42
C SER A 193 23.83 -15.24 -1.58
N THR A 194 23.84 -16.03 -0.52
CA THR A 194 22.71 -16.11 0.43
C THR A 194 22.36 -14.73 1.00
N ALA A 195 23.36 -13.88 1.30
CA ALA A 195 23.14 -12.53 1.78
C ALA A 195 22.43 -11.65 0.72
N TRP A 196 22.85 -11.74 -0.54
CA TRP A 196 22.20 -11.06 -1.65
C TRP A 196 20.75 -11.55 -1.84
N GLN A 197 20.52 -12.87 -1.80
CA GLN A 197 19.18 -13.46 -1.91
C GLN A 197 18.27 -13.01 -0.77
N GLN A 198 18.76 -12.98 0.46
CA GLN A 198 18.01 -12.51 1.62
C GLN A 198 17.61 -11.03 1.47
N LEU A 199 18.52 -10.18 0.98
CA LEU A 199 18.19 -8.78 0.70
C LEU A 199 17.13 -8.64 -0.40
N ARG A 200 17.22 -9.43 -1.47
CA ARG A 200 16.23 -9.48 -2.53
C ARG A 200 14.86 -9.86 -1.96
N ASP A 201 14.78 -10.92 -1.17
CA ASP A 201 13.53 -11.44 -0.65
C ASP A 201 12.89 -10.46 0.35
N LEU A 202 13.70 -9.86 1.22
CA LEU A 202 13.25 -8.77 2.10
C LEU A 202 12.76 -7.54 1.32
N SER A 203 13.39 -7.20 0.19
CA SER A 203 12.99 -6.03 -0.62
C SER A 203 11.57 -6.15 -1.18
N ILE A 204 11.00 -7.36 -1.19
CA ILE A 204 9.67 -7.67 -1.72
C ILE A 204 8.57 -7.52 -0.65
N CYS A 205 8.92 -7.52 0.62
CA CYS A 205 7.96 -7.27 1.70
C CYS A 205 7.13 -6.01 1.42
N THR A 206 5.92 -5.96 1.93
CA THR A 206 5.04 -4.81 1.74
C THR A 206 4.43 -4.34 3.05
N ARG A 207 4.25 -3.03 3.16
CA ARG A 207 3.66 -2.38 4.31
C ARG A 207 2.59 -1.36 3.88
N TYR A 208 1.41 -1.49 4.47
CA TYR A 208 0.34 -0.50 4.35
C TYR A 208 0.12 0.13 5.71
N ILE A 209 0.78 1.27 5.95
CA ILE A 209 0.82 1.97 7.24
C ILE A 209 1.39 1.04 8.32
N ASP A 210 0.55 0.36 9.07
CA ASP A 210 0.80 -0.57 10.16
C ASP A 210 0.76 -2.06 9.74
N ASP A 211 -0.07 -2.41 8.77
CA ASP A 211 -0.15 -3.77 8.22
C ASP A 211 1.11 -4.12 7.40
N LEU A 212 1.79 -5.22 7.71
CA LEU A 212 3.01 -5.69 7.03
C LEU A 212 2.83 -7.13 6.53
N TRP A 213 3.25 -7.39 5.29
CA TRP A 213 3.25 -8.72 4.68
C TRP A 213 4.66 -9.14 4.31
N ASN A 214 5.08 -10.27 4.88
CA ASN A 214 6.31 -10.99 4.53
C ASN A 214 5.95 -12.21 3.66
N PRO A 215 6.23 -12.18 2.34
CA PRO A 215 5.90 -13.28 1.45
C PRO A 215 6.94 -14.40 1.37
N LEU A 216 8.22 -14.13 1.68
CA LEU A 216 9.32 -15.02 1.26
C LEU A 216 10.30 -15.38 2.35
N VAL A 217 10.48 -14.54 3.37
CA VAL A 217 11.52 -14.72 4.38
C VAL A 217 11.00 -15.63 5.50
N ASP A 218 11.83 -16.53 5.97
CA ASP A 218 11.50 -17.35 7.14
C ASP A 218 11.06 -16.51 8.33
N ARG A 219 10.07 -16.99 9.07
CA ARG A 219 9.44 -16.26 10.18
C ARG A 219 10.46 -15.81 11.22
N ALA A 220 11.29 -16.73 11.73
CA ALA A 220 12.23 -16.42 12.80
C ALA A 220 13.30 -15.41 12.34
N ALA A 221 13.79 -15.57 11.09
CA ALA A 221 14.71 -14.61 10.48
C ALA A 221 14.07 -13.25 10.30
N PHE A 222 12.81 -13.19 9.83
CA PHE A 222 12.09 -11.94 9.63
C PHE A 222 11.85 -11.20 10.94
N GLU A 223 11.40 -11.89 11.99
CA GLU A 223 11.17 -11.30 13.32
C GLU A 223 12.49 -10.79 13.96
N ALA A 224 13.61 -11.47 13.74
CA ALA A 224 14.92 -11.00 14.18
C ALA A 224 15.35 -9.73 13.42
N ILE A 225 15.14 -9.71 12.10
CA ILE A 225 15.49 -8.57 11.24
C ILE A 225 14.62 -7.35 11.56
N THR A 226 13.33 -7.52 11.79
CA THR A 226 12.43 -6.40 12.09
C THR A 226 12.78 -5.70 13.42
N LYS A 227 13.32 -6.43 14.40
CA LYS A 227 13.86 -5.85 15.65
C LYS A 227 15.10 -4.98 15.39
N LEU A 228 15.88 -5.29 14.35
CA LEU A 228 17.02 -4.44 13.94
C LEU A 228 16.55 -3.22 13.16
N ILE A 229 15.54 -3.39 12.29
CA ILE A 229 14.93 -2.28 11.51
C ILE A 229 14.24 -1.29 12.46
N TYR A 230 13.45 -1.77 13.42
CA TYR A 230 12.64 -0.96 14.33
C TYR A 230 13.14 -1.13 15.78
N PRO A 231 14.19 -0.41 16.16
CA PRO A 231 14.78 -0.54 17.49
C PRO A 231 13.82 -0.04 18.58
N ALA A 232 13.95 -0.58 19.78
CA ALA A 232 13.03 -0.32 20.90
C ALA A 232 12.82 1.18 21.22
N GLN A 233 13.85 2.01 21.03
CA GLN A 233 13.75 3.47 21.23
C GLN A 233 12.85 4.18 20.20
N SER A 234 12.49 3.53 19.09
CA SER A 234 11.53 4.09 18.13
C SER A 234 10.10 4.12 18.65
N GLY A 235 9.82 3.35 19.70
CA GLY A 235 8.46 3.09 20.20
C GLY A 235 7.67 2.12 19.32
N LEU A 236 8.31 1.53 18.31
CA LEU A 236 7.68 0.58 17.39
C LEU A 236 7.93 -0.85 17.85
N SER A 237 6.89 -1.65 17.90
CA SER A 237 7.00 -3.10 18.12
C SER A 237 6.06 -3.83 17.16
N LEU A 238 6.59 -4.86 16.51
CA LEU A 238 5.79 -5.76 15.71
C LEU A 238 5.10 -6.75 16.64
N GLY A 239 3.80 -6.96 16.44
CA GLY A 239 3.02 -7.98 17.16
C GLY A 239 3.35 -9.39 16.67
N ASP A 240 2.69 -10.39 17.27
CA ASP A 240 2.68 -11.73 16.72
C ASP A 240 2.02 -11.75 15.34
N PRO A 241 2.34 -12.74 14.49
CA PRO A 241 1.72 -12.83 13.17
C PRO A 241 0.19 -12.93 13.29
N GLU A 242 -0.54 -12.05 12.58
CA GLU A 242 -1.99 -12.16 12.48
C GLU A 242 -2.42 -13.35 11.62
N SER A 243 -1.59 -13.70 10.63
CA SER A 243 -1.79 -14.83 9.73
C SER A 243 -0.43 -15.42 9.37
N ASP A 244 -0.31 -16.75 9.41
CA ASP A 244 0.91 -17.51 9.11
C ASP A 244 0.54 -18.78 8.35
N GLY A 245 1.25 -19.07 7.25
CA GLY A 245 1.06 -20.28 6.45
C GLY A 245 1.10 -20.06 4.94
N PRO A 246 0.61 -21.06 4.17
CA PRO A 246 0.68 -21.03 2.71
C PRO A 246 -0.31 -20.02 2.08
N SER A 247 -1.28 -19.56 2.85
CA SER A 247 -2.27 -18.56 2.43
C SER A 247 -2.53 -17.60 3.57
N VAL A 248 -2.40 -16.31 3.33
CA VAL A 248 -2.56 -15.26 4.35
C VAL A 248 -3.57 -14.22 3.93
N ASP A 249 -4.20 -13.60 4.92
CA ASP A 249 -5.10 -12.48 4.70
C ASP A 249 -4.33 -11.17 4.91
N TYR A 250 -4.22 -10.36 3.86
CA TYR A 250 -3.55 -9.07 3.88
C TYR A 250 -4.42 -7.98 3.26
N LEU A 251 -4.72 -6.95 4.02
CA LEU A 251 -5.67 -5.88 3.67
C LEU A 251 -7.07 -6.43 3.36
N ASP A 252 -7.50 -6.33 2.10
CA ASP A 252 -8.77 -6.88 1.60
C ASP A 252 -8.54 -8.07 0.66
N LEU A 253 -7.37 -8.72 0.73
CA LEU A 253 -6.99 -9.86 -0.08
C LEU A 253 -6.65 -11.08 0.78
N THR A 254 -7.04 -12.26 0.33
CA THR A 254 -6.36 -13.51 0.68
C THR A 254 -5.34 -13.80 -0.42
N VAL A 255 -4.07 -13.98 -0.05
CA VAL A 255 -2.93 -14.16 -0.96
C VAL A 255 -2.30 -15.53 -0.75
N TRP A 256 -1.93 -16.21 -1.83
CA TRP A 256 -1.21 -17.49 -1.77
C TRP A 256 -0.33 -17.69 -3.01
N CYS A 257 0.66 -18.56 -2.88
CA CYS A 257 1.43 -19.09 -3.99
C CYS A 257 0.91 -20.49 -4.32
N ASP A 258 0.65 -20.78 -5.59
CA ASP A 258 0.27 -22.12 -6.03
C ASP A 258 1.52 -23.03 -6.07
N ALA A 259 1.53 -24.09 -5.28
CA ALA A 259 2.70 -24.97 -5.11
C ALA A 259 3.11 -25.69 -6.41
N LYS A 260 2.18 -25.90 -7.38
CA LYS A 260 2.48 -26.60 -8.63
C LYS A 260 3.00 -25.68 -9.72
N SER A 261 2.38 -24.49 -9.84
CA SER A 261 2.70 -23.54 -10.91
C SER A 261 3.67 -22.45 -10.48
N HIS A 262 3.96 -22.32 -9.20
CA HIS A 262 4.72 -21.24 -8.58
C HIS A 262 4.15 -19.83 -8.93
N GLN A 263 2.85 -19.78 -9.19
CA GLN A 263 2.15 -18.53 -9.48
C GLN A 263 1.49 -17.97 -8.23
N TRP A 264 1.64 -16.67 -8.07
CA TRP A 264 1.00 -15.94 -6.98
C TRP A 264 -0.44 -15.55 -7.35
N HIS A 265 -1.34 -15.85 -6.44
CA HIS A 265 -2.77 -15.62 -6.59
C HIS A 265 -3.34 -14.81 -5.45
N SER A 266 -4.43 -14.10 -5.75
CA SER A 266 -5.23 -13.43 -4.74
C SER A 266 -6.72 -13.58 -5.03
N LYS A 267 -7.51 -13.52 -3.96
CA LYS A 267 -8.96 -13.39 -3.98
C LYS A 267 -9.40 -12.34 -2.95
N LEU A 268 -10.64 -11.90 -3.05
CA LEU A 268 -11.18 -10.96 -2.09
C LEU A 268 -11.28 -11.61 -0.70
N TYR A 269 -10.73 -10.94 0.31
CA TYR A 269 -10.99 -11.19 1.71
C TYR A 269 -12.07 -10.25 2.23
N ASP A 270 -13.17 -10.80 2.71
CA ASP A 270 -14.27 -9.99 3.29
C ASP A 270 -14.30 -10.19 4.81
N LYS A 271 -13.65 -9.31 5.54
CA LYS A 271 -13.64 -9.28 7.03
C LYS A 271 -15.08 -9.34 7.63
N LYS A 272 -16.09 -8.90 6.87
CA LYS A 272 -17.49 -8.92 7.31
C LYS A 272 -18.10 -10.32 7.37
N VAL A 273 -17.56 -11.30 6.64
CA VAL A 273 -18.03 -12.68 6.69
C VAL A 273 -17.87 -13.24 8.10
N ALA A 274 -16.73 -13.02 8.73
CA ALA A 274 -16.48 -13.44 10.11
C ALA A 274 -17.43 -12.74 11.11
N MET A 275 -17.77 -11.47 10.88
CA MET A 275 -18.70 -10.72 11.71
C MET A 275 -20.14 -11.26 11.57
N VAL A 276 -20.56 -11.59 10.35
CA VAL A 276 -21.88 -12.20 10.09
C VAL A 276 -21.98 -13.59 10.72
N ALA A 277 -20.90 -14.38 10.66
CA ALA A 277 -20.84 -15.68 11.34
C ALA A 277 -20.99 -15.57 12.87
N LYS A 278 -20.59 -14.44 13.47
CA LYS A 278 -20.81 -14.10 14.88
C LYS A 278 -22.21 -13.53 15.18
N GLY A 279 -23.15 -13.59 14.21
CA GLY A 279 -24.54 -13.17 14.39
C GLY A 279 -24.82 -11.69 14.11
N LEU A 280 -23.84 -10.90 13.65
CA LEU A 280 -24.05 -9.49 13.33
C LEU A 280 -24.85 -9.34 12.01
N LYS A 281 -25.99 -8.67 12.05
CA LYS A 281 -26.79 -8.34 10.86
C LYS A 281 -26.19 -7.11 10.17
N LEU A 282 -25.40 -7.32 9.13
CA LEU A 282 -24.80 -6.24 8.34
C LEU A 282 -25.60 -5.98 7.07
N ASN A 283 -26.16 -4.79 6.93
CA ASN A 283 -26.78 -4.36 5.69
C ASN A 283 -25.72 -3.85 4.72
N LYS A 284 -25.27 -4.71 3.80
CA LYS A 284 -24.14 -4.41 2.89
C LYS A 284 -24.50 -3.48 1.72
N PHE A 285 -25.77 -3.39 1.34
CA PHE A 285 -26.20 -2.69 0.12
C PHE A 285 -27.44 -1.85 0.38
N PRO A 286 -27.61 -0.72 -0.35
CA PRO A 286 -28.78 0.14 -0.21
C PRO A 286 -30.09 -0.64 -0.35
N ASP A 287 -31.13 -0.17 0.31
CA ASP A 287 -32.48 -0.67 0.10
C ASP A 287 -33.03 -0.08 -1.22
N PRO A 288 -33.73 -0.88 -2.07
CA PRO A 288 -34.34 -0.37 -3.28
C PRO A 288 -35.38 0.73 -3.01
N ALA A 289 -36.08 0.66 -1.86
CA ALA A 289 -37.06 1.66 -1.44
C ALA A 289 -36.43 2.94 -0.85
N SER A 290 -35.09 2.95 -0.57
CA SER A 290 -34.42 4.14 -0.01
C SER A 290 -34.56 5.36 -0.93
N LYS A 291 -34.44 6.58 -0.36
CA LYS A 291 -34.48 7.85 -1.11
C LYS A 291 -33.22 8.13 -1.94
N LEU A 292 -32.22 7.26 -1.95
CA LEU A 292 -31.02 7.39 -2.78
C LEU A 292 -31.38 7.37 -4.27
N SER A 293 -30.63 8.15 -5.07
CA SER A 293 -30.82 8.13 -6.53
C SER A 293 -30.60 6.75 -7.13
N THR A 294 -31.31 6.44 -8.20
CA THR A 294 -31.13 5.17 -8.95
C THR A 294 -29.66 4.95 -9.34
N ARG A 295 -28.97 6.02 -9.74
CA ARG A 295 -27.54 5.99 -10.10
C ARG A 295 -26.67 5.55 -8.92
N CYS A 296 -26.91 6.05 -7.71
CA CYS A 296 -26.18 5.64 -6.52
C CYS A 296 -26.49 4.18 -6.17
N LYS A 297 -27.74 3.76 -6.16
CA LYS A 297 -28.15 2.38 -5.82
C LYS A 297 -27.48 1.33 -6.72
N TYR A 298 -27.58 1.50 -8.04
CA TYR A 298 -27.00 0.56 -9.00
C TYR A 298 -25.50 0.79 -9.24
N GLY A 299 -24.99 1.99 -8.96
CA GLY A 299 -23.56 2.31 -9.03
C GLY A 299 -22.69 1.46 -8.12
N VAL A 300 -23.24 1.04 -6.97
CA VAL A 300 -22.58 0.12 -6.04
C VAL A 300 -22.22 -1.21 -6.70
N ILE A 301 -23.06 -1.73 -7.61
CA ILE A 301 -22.77 -2.95 -8.40
C ILE A 301 -21.45 -2.77 -9.15
N THR A 302 -21.32 -1.66 -9.88
CA THR A 302 -20.11 -1.38 -10.67
C THR A 302 -18.88 -1.25 -9.77
N SER A 303 -19.01 -0.55 -8.65
CA SER A 303 -17.95 -0.37 -7.67
C SER A 303 -17.48 -1.72 -7.08
N GLN A 304 -18.40 -2.58 -6.68
CA GLN A 304 -18.06 -3.91 -6.14
C GLN A 304 -17.43 -4.82 -7.19
N LEU A 305 -17.94 -4.82 -8.42
CA LEU A 305 -17.33 -5.59 -9.51
C LEU A 305 -15.91 -5.11 -9.84
N HIS A 306 -15.64 -3.79 -9.77
CA HIS A 306 -14.28 -3.27 -9.88
C HIS A 306 -13.38 -3.79 -8.75
N ARG A 307 -13.87 -3.77 -7.53
CA ARG A 307 -13.14 -4.31 -6.38
C ARG A 307 -12.81 -5.79 -6.57
N TYR A 308 -13.78 -6.60 -7.00
CA TYR A 308 -13.56 -8.02 -7.26
C TYR A 308 -12.56 -8.26 -8.40
N ASN A 309 -12.63 -7.47 -9.48
CA ASN A 309 -11.70 -7.59 -10.59
C ASN A 309 -10.26 -7.21 -10.21
N VAL A 310 -10.10 -6.29 -9.27
CA VAL A 310 -8.77 -5.93 -8.74
C VAL A 310 -8.28 -6.98 -7.75
N ALA A 311 -9.13 -7.50 -6.88
CA ALA A 311 -8.76 -8.44 -5.84
C ALA A 311 -8.47 -9.86 -6.38
N CYS A 312 -9.25 -10.34 -7.34
CA CYS A 312 -9.17 -11.72 -7.81
C CYS A 312 -8.24 -11.87 -9.02
N THR A 313 -7.29 -12.78 -8.94
CA THR A 313 -6.39 -13.12 -10.06
C THR A 313 -6.96 -14.21 -10.94
N ARG A 314 -7.74 -15.13 -10.38
CA ARG A 314 -8.37 -16.22 -11.14
C ARG A 314 -9.84 -15.92 -11.40
N ARG A 315 -10.34 -16.42 -12.54
CA ARG A 315 -11.74 -16.26 -12.96
C ARG A 315 -12.75 -16.84 -11.94
N CYS A 316 -12.47 -18.02 -11.40
CA CYS A 316 -13.33 -18.66 -10.40
C CYS A 316 -13.48 -17.78 -9.15
N ASP A 317 -12.38 -17.19 -8.66
CA ASP A 317 -12.38 -16.33 -7.48
C ASP A 317 -13.16 -15.03 -7.70
N PHE A 318 -13.23 -14.53 -8.94
CA PHE A 318 -14.07 -13.39 -9.33
C PHE A 318 -15.54 -13.77 -9.43
N LEU A 319 -15.86 -14.96 -9.96
CA LEU A 319 -17.24 -15.37 -10.23
C LEU A 319 -18.06 -15.55 -8.95
N VAL A 320 -17.47 -16.13 -7.90
CA VAL A 320 -18.16 -16.40 -6.63
C VAL A 320 -18.72 -15.12 -6.00
N PRO A 321 -17.93 -14.09 -5.68
CA PRO A 321 -18.45 -12.85 -5.10
C PRO A 321 -19.35 -12.07 -6.09
N ALA A 322 -19.11 -12.16 -7.39
CA ALA A 322 -19.97 -11.54 -8.40
C ALA A 322 -21.38 -12.17 -8.41
N GLN A 323 -21.44 -13.47 -8.26
CA GLN A 323 -22.73 -14.19 -8.17
C GLN A 323 -23.47 -13.88 -6.86
N GLN A 324 -22.75 -13.87 -5.73
CA GLN A 324 -23.33 -13.48 -4.45
C GLN A 324 -23.90 -12.05 -4.51
N LEU A 325 -23.16 -11.12 -5.13
CA LEU A 325 -23.64 -9.76 -5.35
C LEU A 325 -24.92 -9.72 -6.19
N TYR A 326 -24.94 -10.45 -7.32
CA TYR A 326 -26.11 -10.53 -8.19
C TYR A 326 -27.33 -11.07 -7.44
N SER A 327 -27.19 -12.22 -6.76
CA SER A 327 -28.26 -12.86 -5.98
C SER A 327 -28.77 -11.95 -4.87
N THR A 328 -27.88 -11.28 -4.15
CA THR A 328 -28.24 -10.34 -3.07
C THR A 328 -29.10 -9.18 -3.61
N TYR A 329 -28.76 -8.61 -4.77
CA TYR A 329 -29.56 -7.54 -5.36
C TYR A 329 -30.94 -8.02 -5.79
N ILE A 330 -31.04 -9.25 -6.36
CA ILE A 330 -32.35 -9.84 -6.74
C ILE A 330 -33.19 -10.12 -5.51
N GLN A 331 -32.63 -10.73 -4.47
CA GLN A 331 -33.32 -11.04 -3.21
C GLN A 331 -33.82 -9.78 -2.49
N LYS A 332 -33.09 -8.66 -2.60
CA LYS A 332 -33.51 -7.35 -2.05
C LYS A 332 -34.65 -6.69 -2.84
N GLY A 333 -35.11 -7.28 -3.95
CA GLY A 333 -36.19 -6.72 -4.78
C GLY A 333 -35.77 -5.71 -5.81
N TYR A 334 -34.46 -5.63 -6.16
CA TYR A 334 -34.02 -4.77 -7.27
C TYR A 334 -34.50 -5.28 -8.62
N HIS A 335 -34.79 -4.36 -9.54
CA HIS A 335 -35.32 -4.70 -10.86
C HIS A 335 -34.29 -5.53 -11.67
N ARG A 336 -34.63 -6.79 -11.94
CA ARG A 336 -33.74 -7.81 -12.52
C ARG A 336 -33.05 -7.36 -13.81
N GLN A 337 -33.79 -6.75 -14.74
CA GLN A 337 -33.23 -6.30 -16.02
C GLN A 337 -32.19 -5.20 -15.81
N LYS A 338 -32.42 -4.25 -14.89
CA LYS A 338 -31.45 -3.19 -14.57
C LYS A 338 -30.19 -3.78 -13.93
N VAL A 339 -30.31 -4.70 -12.97
CA VAL A 339 -29.16 -5.40 -12.38
C VAL A 339 -28.35 -6.08 -13.49
N HIS A 340 -29.02 -6.85 -14.35
CA HIS A 340 -28.39 -7.54 -15.47
C HIS A 340 -27.67 -6.59 -16.44
N GLN A 341 -28.25 -5.42 -16.75
CA GLN A 341 -27.63 -4.40 -17.60
C GLN A 341 -26.33 -3.83 -16.97
N TYR A 342 -26.32 -3.55 -15.67
CA TYR A 342 -25.12 -3.04 -14.97
C TYR A 342 -23.99 -4.09 -14.97
N PHE A 343 -24.30 -5.34 -14.66
CA PHE A 343 -23.35 -6.44 -14.77
C PHE A 343 -22.82 -6.61 -16.19
N GLY A 344 -23.71 -6.65 -17.19
CA GLY A 344 -23.33 -6.82 -18.58
C GLY A 344 -22.46 -5.68 -19.11
N ARG A 345 -22.76 -4.43 -18.74
CA ARG A 345 -21.96 -3.27 -19.10
C ARG A 345 -20.55 -3.36 -18.50
N PHE A 346 -20.45 -3.71 -17.22
CA PHE A 346 -19.17 -3.90 -16.54
C PHE A 346 -18.34 -5.02 -17.19
N LEU A 347 -18.92 -6.19 -17.34
CA LEU A 347 -18.22 -7.38 -17.87
C LEU A 347 -17.68 -7.14 -19.28
N ARG A 348 -18.47 -6.55 -20.18
CA ARG A 348 -18.02 -6.23 -21.56
C ARG A 348 -16.88 -5.22 -21.58
N ARG A 349 -16.90 -4.23 -20.67
CA ARG A 349 -15.91 -3.15 -20.68
C ARG A 349 -14.60 -3.51 -19.97
N HIS A 350 -14.66 -4.27 -18.89
CA HIS A 350 -13.53 -4.45 -17.97
C HIS A 350 -12.95 -5.86 -17.94
N VAL A 351 -13.73 -6.86 -18.33
CA VAL A 351 -13.30 -8.27 -18.32
C VAL A 351 -13.77 -9.03 -19.59
N PRO A 352 -13.51 -8.49 -20.80
CA PRO A 352 -13.98 -9.08 -22.05
C PRO A 352 -13.42 -10.49 -22.27
N HIS A 353 -12.21 -10.78 -21.78
CA HIS A 353 -11.54 -12.08 -21.85
C HIS A 353 -12.26 -13.19 -21.04
N TYR A 354 -13.14 -12.83 -20.10
CA TYR A 354 -13.91 -13.80 -19.32
C TYR A 354 -15.22 -14.25 -20.02
N GLN A 355 -15.40 -13.97 -21.31
CA GLN A 355 -16.61 -14.31 -22.06
C GLN A 355 -17.89 -13.77 -21.36
N PRO A 356 -18.16 -12.47 -21.44
CA PRO A 356 -19.25 -11.80 -20.70
C PRO A 356 -20.62 -12.44 -20.84
N ALA A 357 -20.95 -12.91 -22.05
CA ALA A 357 -22.24 -13.57 -22.31
C ALA A 357 -22.39 -14.89 -21.53
N ARG A 358 -21.30 -15.65 -21.40
CA ARG A 358 -21.29 -16.91 -20.63
C ARG A 358 -21.43 -16.62 -19.13
N ILE A 359 -20.72 -15.61 -18.61
CA ILE A 359 -20.86 -15.20 -17.19
C ILE A 359 -22.30 -14.74 -16.92
N LEU A 360 -22.85 -13.87 -17.76
CA LEU A 360 -24.22 -13.37 -17.58
C LEU A 360 -25.26 -14.51 -17.57
N ARG A 361 -25.05 -15.54 -18.38
CA ARG A 361 -25.89 -16.74 -18.37
C ARG A 361 -25.74 -17.50 -17.06
N GLN A 362 -24.49 -17.72 -16.59
CA GLN A 362 -24.20 -18.38 -15.31
C GLN A 362 -24.83 -17.62 -14.13
N LEU A 363 -24.69 -16.28 -14.08
CA LEU A 363 -25.33 -15.45 -13.04
C LEU A 363 -26.86 -15.56 -13.03
N ARG A 364 -27.47 -15.78 -14.19
CA ARG A 364 -28.93 -15.91 -14.32
C ARG A 364 -29.46 -17.26 -13.85
N TRP A 365 -28.73 -18.34 -14.09
CA TRP A 365 -29.15 -19.73 -13.86
C TRP A 365 -28.54 -20.39 -12.63
N GLY A 366 -27.67 -19.73 -11.94
CA GLY A 366 -26.85 -20.27 -10.85
C GLY A 366 -25.54 -20.86 -11.38
N TYR A 367 -24.43 -20.55 -10.67
CA TYR A 367 -23.15 -21.22 -10.90
C TYR A 367 -23.10 -22.48 -10.04
N GLN A 368 -23.04 -23.64 -10.66
CA GLN A 368 -22.53 -24.84 -10.02
C GLN A 368 -21.02 -24.89 -10.30
N PRO A 369 -20.17 -25.01 -9.25
CA PRO A 369 -18.71 -25.02 -9.38
C PRO A 369 -18.20 -26.22 -10.19
#